data_78c16fb6e5bf81ce78c26935d7324dfb
#
_entry.id   78c16fb6e5bf81ce78c26935d7324dfb
#
_cell.length_a   1.000
_cell.length_b   1.000
_cell.length_c   1.000
_cell.angle_alpha   90.00
_cell.angle_beta   90.00
_cell.angle_gamma   90.00
#
_symmetry.space_group_name_H-M   'P 1'
#
loop_
_entity.id
_entity.type
_entity.pdbx_description
1 polymer ?
#
loop_
_entity_poly.entity_id
_entity_poly.type
_entity_poly.pdbx_seq_one_letter_code
_entity_poly.pdbx_strand_id
1 'polypeptide(L)'
;EIIIRGNSNRTMSPTEANAVSSRSHAVLQIYITQTPKSGEKQEESESQNSHKVRSVFSFIDLAGSERASATKNRGKRLVEGANINRSLLALGNCINSLCEPRRRQHVPYRDSKLTRLLKFSLGGNCRTCMIVCISPSSEHYDETHNTLKYGNRAKNIKTKVSRNVVSVDRHVSEYVRTIYELRQKVSILQKRIAEESKQLALNKEVRKISSREIKMLDARSMLKNSFDGSRD
;
A
#
# COMPACT_ATOMS: atom_id res chain seq x y z
N GLU A 1 23.08 -16.28 -15.26
CA GLU A 1 22.94 -17.11 -14.03
C GLU A 1 21.65 -16.81 -13.28
N ILE A 2 21.32 -15.54 -12.95
CA ILE A 2 20.08 -15.15 -12.22
C ILE A 2 18.82 -15.55 -12.98
N ILE A 3 18.78 -15.36 -14.30
CA ILE A 3 17.62 -15.72 -15.14
C ILE A 3 17.42 -17.25 -15.16
N ILE A 4 18.51 -18.03 -15.26
CA ILE A 4 18.47 -19.49 -15.24
C ILE A 4 17.90 -19.97 -13.90
N ARG A 5 18.40 -19.43 -12.79
CA ARG A 5 17.92 -19.74 -11.44
C ARG A 5 16.46 -19.29 -11.23
N GLY A 6 16.08 -18.13 -11.78
CA GLY A 6 14.69 -17.65 -11.76
C GLY A 6 13.74 -18.60 -12.51
N ASN A 7 14.15 -19.06 -13.68
CA ASN A 7 13.37 -20.00 -14.46
C ASN A 7 13.24 -21.38 -13.78
N SER A 8 14.27 -21.86 -13.09
CA SER A 8 14.19 -23.12 -12.33
C SER A 8 13.23 -23.04 -11.14
N ASN A 9 13.06 -21.84 -10.56
CA ASN A 9 12.11 -21.59 -9.47
C ASN A 9 10.67 -21.29 -9.96
N ARG A 10 10.47 -21.15 -11.28
CA ARG A 10 9.15 -20.93 -11.87
C ARG A 10 8.35 -22.22 -11.71
N THR A 11 7.17 -22.16 -11.09
CA THR A 11 6.29 -23.33 -10.94
C THR A 11 5.87 -23.80 -12.32
N MET A 12 6.41 -24.95 -12.74
CA MET A 12 6.12 -25.57 -14.03
C MET A 12 5.20 -26.76 -13.81
N SER A 13 4.06 -26.77 -14.47
CA SER A 13 3.24 -27.97 -14.58
C SER A 13 3.96 -28.94 -15.55
N PRO A 14 4.30 -30.16 -15.16
CA PRO A 14 5.16 -31.03 -15.97
C PRO A 14 4.41 -31.66 -17.14
N THR A 15 4.18 -30.91 -18.22
CA THR A 15 3.74 -31.52 -19.48
C THR A 15 4.03 -30.59 -20.65
N GLU A 16 4.86 -31.09 -21.59
CA GLU A 16 5.20 -30.56 -22.93
C GLU A 16 5.95 -29.20 -22.93
N ALA A 17 7.20 -29.25 -23.33
CA ALA A 17 8.22 -28.21 -23.20
C ALA A 17 7.89 -26.85 -23.83
N ASN A 18 6.86 -26.71 -24.64
CA ASN A 18 6.50 -25.46 -25.35
C ASN A 18 5.28 -24.73 -24.79
N ALA A 19 4.50 -25.36 -23.90
CA ALA A 19 3.24 -24.78 -23.42
C ALA A 19 3.35 -24.08 -22.06
N VAL A 20 4.49 -24.17 -21.37
CA VAL A 20 4.61 -23.78 -19.96
C VAL A 20 4.87 -22.29 -19.78
N SER A 21 5.66 -21.67 -20.67
CA SER A 21 5.96 -20.23 -20.58
C SER A 21 4.72 -19.36 -20.87
N SER A 22 3.79 -19.82 -21.70
CA SER A 22 2.55 -19.10 -22.04
C SER A 22 1.52 -19.06 -20.91
N ARG A 23 1.70 -19.85 -19.83
CA ARG A 23 0.67 -20.00 -18.76
C ARG A 23 1.05 -19.39 -17.42
N SER A 24 2.13 -18.69 -17.34
CA SER A 24 2.53 -17.99 -16.12
C SER A 24 3.13 -16.64 -16.45
N HIS A 25 2.76 -15.60 -15.67
CA HIS A 25 3.43 -14.32 -15.77
C HIS A 25 4.82 -14.40 -15.13
N ALA A 26 5.82 -13.79 -15.76
CA ALA A 26 7.17 -13.65 -15.18
C ALA A 26 7.52 -12.19 -15.02
N VAL A 27 8.14 -11.84 -13.89
CA VAL A 27 8.58 -10.48 -13.58
C VAL A 27 10.01 -10.54 -13.04
N LEU A 28 10.95 -9.88 -13.74
CA LEU A 28 12.30 -9.64 -13.28
C LEU A 28 12.44 -8.16 -12.92
N GLN A 29 12.83 -7.87 -11.67
CA GLN A 29 13.05 -6.51 -11.21
C GLN A 29 14.51 -6.30 -10.82
N ILE A 30 15.13 -5.26 -11.37
CA ILE A 30 16.50 -4.85 -11.09
C ILE A 30 16.44 -3.53 -10.33
N TYR A 31 16.95 -3.54 -9.09
CA TYR A 31 17.02 -2.35 -8.24
C TYR A 31 18.38 -1.70 -8.42
N ILE A 32 18.41 -0.44 -8.84
CA ILE A 32 19.61 0.33 -9.09
C ILE A 32 19.66 1.44 -8.05
N THR A 33 20.75 1.51 -7.29
CA THR A 33 21.02 2.61 -6.36
C THR A 33 22.27 3.32 -6.80
N GLN A 34 22.16 4.60 -7.13
CA GLN A 34 23.27 5.47 -7.48
C GLN A 34 23.63 6.34 -6.28
N THR A 35 24.87 6.22 -5.82
CA THR A 35 25.42 7.05 -4.75
C THR A 35 26.50 7.95 -5.36
N PRO A 36 26.51 9.26 -5.14
CA PRO A 36 27.59 10.12 -5.62
C PRO A 36 28.91 9.68 -4.99
N LYS A 37 29.98 9.67 -5.79
CA LYS A 37 31.35 9.40 -5.30
C LYS A 37 31.79 10.59 -4.44
N SER A 38 32.14 10.33 -3.19
CA SER A 38 32.77 11.29 -2.30
C SER A 38 34.21 11.49 -2.76
N GLY A 39 34.49 12.46 -3.64
CA GLY A 39 35.81 12.57 -4.25
C GLY A 39 36.20 13.96 -4.76
N GLU A 40 35.31 14.91 -4.81
CA GLU A 40 35.69 16.30 -5.13
C GLU A 40 35.43 17.15 -3.88
N LYS A 41 36.55 17.61 -3.31
CA LYS A 41 36.60 18.58 -2.22
C LYS A 41 35.87 19.84 -2.66
N GLN A 42 34.64 20.00 -2.22
CA GLN A 42 34.01 21.30 -2.09
C GLN A 42 33.98 21.64 -0.61
N GLU A 43 34.61 22.76 -0.32
CA GLU A 43 34.82 23.31 0.99
C GLU A 43 33.55 23.43 1.83
N GLU A 44 33.68 23.02 3.06
CA GLU A 44 32.96 23.44 4.26
C GLU A 44 31.66 24.20 4.05
N SER A 45 30.59 23.49 3.82
CA SER A 45 29.26 23.87 4.33
C SER A 45 28.58 22.63 4.89
N GLU A 46 28.25 22.69 6.16
CA GLU A 46 27.64 21.69 7.01
C GLU A 46 26.26 21.23 6.50
N SER A 47 26.22 20.49 5.43
CA SER A 47 25.04 19.71 5.04
C SER A 47 25.37 18.84 3.84
N GLN A 48 26.25 17.84 4.05
CA GLN A 48 26.50 16.81 3.04
C GLN A 48 25.28 15.88 2.93
N ASN A 49 24.24 16.40 2.30
CA ASN A 49 23.11 15.63 1.86
C ASN A 49 23.51 14.74 0.70
N SER A 50 24.04 13.55 0.97
CA SER A 50 24.33 12.56 -0.06
C SER A 50 23.02 12.01 -0.62
N HIS A 51 22.47 12.70 -1.62
CA HIS A 51 21.24 12.29 -2.29
C HIS A 51 21.46 10.98 -3.06
N LYS A 52 20.94 9.88 -2.53
CA LYS A 52 20.90 8.60 -3.25
C LYS A 52 19.74 8.59 -4.22
N VAL A 53 20.01 8.23 -5.48
CA VAL A 53 18.98 8.02 -6.48
C VAL A 53 18.66 6.54 -6.57
N ARG A 54 17.39 6.17 -6.42
CA ARG A 54 16.93 4.79 -6.59
C ARG A 54 16.05 4.67 -7.82
N SER A 55 16.36 3.66 -8.63
CA SER A 55 15.58 3.30 -9.81
C SER A 55 15.27 1.82 -9.79
N VAL A 56 14.13 1.44 -10.36
CA VAL A 56 13.75 0.05 -10.56
C VAL A 56 13.53 -0.17 -12.04
N PHE A 57 14.21 -1.14 -12.62
CA PHE A 57 14.03 -1.58 -13.98
C PHE A 57 13.31 -2.92 -13.97
N SER A 58 12.14 -3.01 -14.61
CA SER A 58 11.29 -4.19 -14.59
C SER A 58 11.10 -4.75 -15.99
N PHE A 59 11.44 -6.02 -16.19
CA PHE A 59 11.07 -6.81 -17.36
C PHE A 59 9.87 -7.68 -17.00
N ILE A 60 8.82 -7.60 -17.81
CA ILE A 60 7.55 -8.26 -17.53
C ILE A 60 7.16 -9.06 -18.75
N ASP A 61 7.10 -10.37 -18.57
CA ASP A 61 6.62 -11.32 -19.58
C ASP A 61 5.26 -11.85 -19.10
N LEU A 62 4.21 -11.45 -19.82
CA LEU A 62 2.84 -11.83 -19.48
C LEU A 62 2.50 -13.20 -20.03
N ALA A 63 1.65 -13.94 -19.33
CA ALA A 63 1.06 -15.16 -19.89
C ALA A 63 0.17 -14.83 -21.09
N GLY A 64 -0.07 -15.80 -21.91
CA GLY A 64 -0.88 -15.67 -23.14
C GLY A 64 -2.30 -15.19 -22.87
N SER A 65 -2.81 -14.41 -23.80
CA SER A 65 -4.16 -13.81 -23.76
C SER A 65 -5.21 -14.67 -24.47
N GLU A 66 -4.82 -15.83 -24.98
CA GLU A 66 -5.71 -16.76 -25.67
C GLU A 66 -6.90 -17.20 -24.81
N ARG A 67 -8.06 -17.34 -25.43
CA ARG A 67 -9.28 -17.76 -24.74
C ARG A 67 -9.15 -19.16 -24.19
N ALA A 68 -9.42 -19.33 -22.89
CA ALA A 68 -9.42 -20.65 -22.25
C ALA A 68 -10.41 -21.64 -22.91
N SER A 69 -11.47 -21.13 -23.55
CA SER A 69 -12.45 -21.91 -24.30
C SER A 69 -11.95 -22.38 -25.67
N ALA A 70 -11.00 -21.68 -26.29
CA ALA A 70 -10.39 -22.06 -27.56
C ALA A 70 -9.38 -23.22 -27.37
N THR A 71 -8.89 -23.42 -26.14
CA THR A 71 -8.00 -24.52 -25.81
C THR A 71 -8.85 -25.73 -25.35
N LYS A 72 -8.63 -26.92 -25.93
CA LYS A 72 -9.31 -28.17 -25.55
C LYS A 72 -8.94 -28.64 -24.12
N ASN A 73 -8.68 -27.70 -23.21
CA ASN A 73 -8.24 -27.98 -21.85
C ASN A 73 -9.40 -28.40 -20.95
N ARG A 74 -9.20 -29.43 -20.11
CA ARG A 74 -10.17 -29.92 -19.13
C ARG A 74 -9.57 -29.89 -17.70
N GLY A 75 -10.43 -29.83 -16.69
CA GLY A 75 -10.02 -29.95 -15.30
C GLY A 75 -9.15 -28.75 -14.81
N LYS A 76 -8.06 -29.06 -14.13
CA LYS A 76 -7.14 -28.07 -13.52
C LYS A 76 -6.60 -27.04 -14.51
N ARG A 77 -6.32 -27.45 -15.77
CA ARG A 77 -5.80 -26.57 -16.83
C ARG A 77 -6.83 -25.51 -17.26
N LEU A 78 -8.11 -25.84 -17.25
CA LEU A 78 -9.18 -24.88 -17.55
C LEU A 78 -9.26 -23.80 -16.46
N VAL A 79 -9.17 -24.20 -15.18
CA VAL A 79 -9.17 -23.26 -14.04
C VAL A 79 -7.96 -22.35 -14.08
N GLU A 80 -6.78 -22.87 -14.41
CA GLU A 80 -5.55 -22.09 -14.58
C GLU A 80 -5.70 -21.02 -15.68
N GLY A 81 -6.15 -21.42 -16.86
CA GLY A 81 -6.43 -20.51 -17.98
C GLY A 81 -7.45 -19.42 -17.61
N ALA A 82 -8.50 -19.79 -16.88
CA ALA A 82 -9.48 -18.83 -16.38
C ALA A 82 -8.87 -17.81 -15.41
N ASN A 83 -7.96 -18.23 -14.54
CA ASN A 83 -7.26 -17.34 -13.60
C ASN A 83 -6.30 -16.39 -14.32
N ILE A 84 -5.60 -16.88 -15.35
CA ILE A 84 -4.74 -16.03 -16.21
C ILE A 84 -5.59 -14.96 -16.88
N ASN A 85 -6.67 -15.35 -17.56
CA ASN A 85 -7.55 -14.40 -18.25
C ASN A 85 -8.19 -13.40 -17.30
N ARG A 86 -8.55 -13.82 -16.08
CA ARG A 86 -9.03 -12.88 -15.03
C ARG A 86 -7.98 -11.84 -14.66
N SER A 87 -6.69 -12.23 -14.55
CA SER A 87 -5.61 -11.30 -14.25
C SER A 87 -5.36 -10.31 -15.39
N LEU A 88 -5.43 -10.77 -16.65
CA LEU A 88 -5.31 -9.92 -17.83
C LEU A 88 -6.52 -9.00 -18.01
N LEU A 89 -7.73 -9.46 -17.69
CA LEU A 89 -8.92 -8.61 -17.66
C LEU A 89 -8.79 -7.50 -16.63
N ALA A 90 -8.32 -7.82 -15.41
CA ALA A 90 -8.05 -6.82 -14.38
C ALA A 90 -7.01 -5.79 -14.85
N LEU A 91 -5.98 -6.23 -15.58
CA LEU A 91 -5.00 -5.35 -16.21
C LEU A 91 -5.66 -4.44 -17.26
N GLY A 92 -6.54 -4.98 -18.10
CA GLY A 92 -7.32 -4.21 -19.07
C GLY A 92 -8.19 -3.13 -18.42
N ASN A 93 -8.84 -3.45 -17.30
CA ASN A 93 -9.63 -2.50 -16.53
C ASN A 93 -8.77 -1.38 -15.94
N CYS A 94 -7.58 -1.69 -15.44
CA CYS A 94 -6.63 -0.66 -14.99
C CYS A 94 -6.21 0.27 -16.13
N ILE A 95 -5.88 -0.26 -17.31
CA ILE A 95 -5.51 0.53 -18.49
C ILE A 95 -6.67 1.43 -18.92
N ASN A 96 -7.89 0.90 -18.98
CA ASN A 96 -9.08 1.69 -19.34
C ASN A 96 -9.28 2.85 -18.35
N SER A 97 -9.20 2.58 -17.04
CA SER A 97 -9.34 3.62 -16.00
C SER A 97 -8.25 4.69 -16.08
N LEU A 98 -7.03 4.34 -16.49
CA LEU A 98 -5.92 5.28 -16.66
C LEU A 98 -6.04 6.14 -17.93
N CYS A 99 -6.74 5.65 -18.94
CA CYS A 99 -6.94 6.36 -20.22
C CYS A 99 -8.10 7.35 -20.19
N GLU A 100 -9.03 7.26 -19.23
CA GLU A 100 -10.19 8.13 -19.11
C GLU A 100 -9.89 9.37 -18.26
N PRO A 101 -9.57 10.54 -18.84
CA PRO A 101 -9.13 11.71 -18.07
C PRO A 101 -10.28 12.41 -17.33
N ARG A 102 -11.55 12.12 -17.64
CA ARG A 102 -12.72 12.83 -17.10
C ARG A 102 -13.27 12.29 -15.78
N ARG A 103 -12.85 11.14 -15.36
CA ARG A 103 -13.21 10.57 -14.06
C ARG A 103 -11.97 10.46 -13.19
N ARG A 104 -11.96 11.12 -12.03
CA ARG A 104 -11.07 10.77 -10.90
C ARG A 104 -11.46 9.37 -10.38
N GLN A 105 -11.46 8.39 -11.28
CA GLN A 105 -11.92 7.05 -10.99
C GLN A 105 -10.78 6.31 -10.32
N HIS A 106 -11.09 5.61 -9.25
CA HIS A 106 -10.14 4.73 -8.59
C HIS A 106 -9.69 3.65 -9.58
N VAL A 107 -8.37 3.55 -9.81
CA VAL A 107 -7.81 2.50 -10.67
C VAL A 107 -7.80 1.18 -9.89
N PRO A 108 -8.41 0.09 -10.40
CA PRO A 108 -8.63 -1.15 -9.66
C PRO A 108 -7.36 -2.04 -9.58
N TYR A 109 -6.25 -1.50 -9.08
CA TYR A 109 -5.00 -2.26 -8.96
C TYR A 109 -5.09 -3.47 -8.00
N ARG A 110 -6.12 -3.52 -7.15
CA ARG A 110 -6.28 -4.59 -6.15
C ARG A 110 -6.96 -5.84 -6.70
N ASP A 111 -7.52 -5.78 -7.91
CA ASP A 111 -8.31 -6.86 -8.50
C ASP A 111 -7.48 -8.10 -8.85
N SER A 112 -6.16 -7.95 -9.04
CA SER A 112 -5.26 -9.09 -9.22
C SER A 112 -3.89 -8.87 -8.58
N LYS A 113 -3.15 -9.97 -8.35
CA LYS A 113 -1.74 -9.88 -7.92
C LYS A 113 -0.88 -9.21 -9.00
N LEU A 114 -1.16 -9.49 -10.27
CA LEU A 114 -0.49 -8.89 -11.41
C LEU A 114 -0.64 -7.36 -11.40
N THR A 115 -1.86 -6.84 -11.30
CA THR A 115 -2.12 -5.39 -11.31
C THR A 115 -1.53 -4.68 -10.10
N ARG A 116 -1.41 -5.34 -8.96
CA ARG A 116 -0.69 -4.80 -7.79
C ARG A 116 0.79 -4.63 -8.06
N LEU A 117 1.43 -5.63 -8.69
CA LEU A 117 2.86 -5.57 -9.06
C LEU A 117 3.11 -4.47 -10.11
N LEU A 118 2.20 -4.33 -11.07
CA LEU A 118 2.32 -3.38 -12.17
C LEU A 118 1.87 -1.95 -11.83
N LYS A 119 1.38 -1.68 -10.64
CA LYS A 119 0.85 -0.38 -10.22
C LYS A 119 1.79 0.79 -10.54
N PHE A 120 3.06 0.66 -10.20
CA PHE A 120 4.06 1.71 -10.44
C PHE A 120 4.42 1.87 -11.92
N SER A 121 4.36 0.77 -12.69
CA SER A 121 4.67 0.76 -14.12
C SER A 121 3.54 1.31 -14.99
N LEU A 122 2.27 1.20 -14.55
CA LEU A 122 1.13 1.58 -15.38
C LEU A 122 0.66 3.02 -15.16
N GLY A 123 0.74 3.58 -13.97
CA GLY A 123 0.22 4.92 -13.70
C GLY A 123 1.04 5.68 -12.66
N GLY A 124 2.16 5.10 -12.23
CA GLY A 124 3.06 5.68 -11.26
C GLY A 124 4.21 6.46 -11.90
N ASN A 125 5.25 6.71 -11.10
CA ASN A 125 6.48 7.38 -11.52
C ASN A 125 7.38 6.41 -12.32
N CYS A 126 6.99 6.09 -13.56
CA CYS A 126 7.70 5.15 -14.42
C CYS A 126 7.58 5.51 -15.89
N ARG A 127 8.61 5.21 -16.67
CA ARG A 127 8.57 5.15 -18.14
C ARG A 127 8.31 3.71 -18.54
N THR A 128 7.19 3.44 -19.19
CA THR A 128 6.79 2.10 -19.56
C THR A 128 6.76 1.95 -21.09
N CYS A 129 7.37 0.88 -21.58
CA CYS A 129 7.27 0.44 -22.96
C CYS A 129 6.45 -0.85 -22.99
N MET A 130 5.43 -0.90 -23.83
CA MET A 130 4.61 -2.10 -24.04
C MET A 130 4.94 -2.70 -25.41
N ILE A 131 5.39 -3.93 -25.41
CA ILE A 131 5.64 -4.72 -26.62
C ILE A 131 4.39 -5.54 -26.91
N VAL A 132 3.82 -5.32 -28.09
CA VAL A 132 2.58 -5.97 -28.54
C VAL A 132 2.96 -7.10 -29.50
N CYS A 133 2.75 -8.35 -29.07
CA CYS A 133 3.04 -9.53 -29.88
C CYS A 133 1.77 -9.97 -30.62
N ILE A 134 1.88 -10.14 -31.94
CA ILE A 134 0.79 -10.53 -32.82
C ILE A 134 1.19 -11.73 -33.69
N SER A 135 0.20 -12.47 -34.19
CA SER A 135 0.40 -13.58 -35.12
C SER A 135 0.01 -13.16 -36.54
N PRO A 136 0.76 -13.55 -37.59
CA PRO A 136 0.39 -13.31 -39.00
C PRO A 136 -0.67 -14.31 -39.49
N SER A 137 -1.02 -15.36 -38.74
CA SER A 137 -1.99 -16.38 -39.15
C SER A 137 -3.42 -15.83 -39.14
N SER A 138 -4.18 -16.14 -40.17
CA SER A 138 -5.61 -15.82 -40.26
C SER A 138 -6.46 -16.49 -39.20
N GLU A 139 -6.04 -17.67 -38.69
CA GLU A 139 -6.72 -18.37 -37.60
C GLU A 139 -6.73 -17.58 -36.31
N HIS A 140 -5.73 -16.69 -36.11
CA HIS A 140 -5.56 -15.89 -34.91
C HIS A 140 -5.93 -14.41 -35.12
N TYR A 141 -6.77 -14.12 -36.15
CA TYR A 141 -7.15 -12.75 -36.48
C TYR A 141 -7.81 -12.03 -35.28
N ASP A 142 -8.77 -12.67 -34.64
CA ASP A 142 -9.49 -12.07 -33.50
C ASP A 142 -8.57 -11.78 -32.33
N GLU A 143 -7.64 -12.66 -32.02
CA GLU A 143 -6.67 -12.47 -30.94
C GLU A 143 -5.71 -11.33 -31.28
N THR A 144 -5.21 -11.29 -32.52
CA THR A 144 -4.35 -10.20 -33.01
C THR A 144 -5.08 -8.86 -32.94
N HIS A 145 -6.33 -8.80 -33.41
CA HIS A 145 -7.15 -7.59 -33.38
C HIS A 145 -7.41 -7.08 -31.96
N ASN A 146 -7.75 -7.99 -31.03
CA ASN A 146 -7.94 -7.65 -29.64
C ASN A 146 -6.65 -7.13 -28.98
N THR A 147 -5.51 -7.76 -29.29
CA THR A 147 -4.19 -7.36 -28.80
C THR A 147 -3.80 -5.97 -29.31
N LEU A 148 -4.05 -5.68 -30.58
CA LEU A 148 -3.80 -4.34 -31.15
C LEU A 148 -4.71 -3.27 -30.52
N LYS A 149 -5.99 -3.56 -30.31
CA LYS A 149 -6.91 -2.65 -29.58
C LYS A 149 -6.41 -2.37 -28.16
N TYR A 150 -5.90 -3.39 -27.49
CA TYR A 150 -5.34 -3.29 -26.15
C TYR A 150 -4.11 -2.38 -26.13
N GLY A 151 -3.16 -2.60 -27.04
CA GLY A 151 -1.97 -1.75 -27.21
C GLY A 151 -2.30 -0.30 -27.54
N ASN A 152 -3.28 -0.09 -28.43
CA ASN A 152 -3.73 1.26 -28.79
C ASN A 152 -4.34 2.03 -27.61
N ARG A 153 -5.02 1.36 -26.68
CA ARG A 153 -5.49 1.97 -25.44
C ARG A 153 -4.32 2.31 -24.51
N ALA A 154 -3.41 1.36 -24.29
CA ALA A 154 -2.27 1.54 -23.40
C ALA A 154 -1.39 2.75 -23.78
N LYS A 155 -1.26 3.06 -25.06
CA LYS A 155 -0.54 4.21 -25.60
C LYS A 155 -1.06 5.56 -25.05
N ASN A 156 -2.32 5.65 -24.64
CA ASN A 156 -2.94 6.87 -24.15
C ASN A 156 -2.71 7.12 -22.65
N ILE A 157 -2.04 6.21 -21.94
CA ILE A 157 -1.71 6.38 -20.51
C ILE A 157 -0.70 7.52 -20.38
N LYS A 158 -1.06 8.52 -19.59
CA LYS A 158 -0.19 9.66 -19.27
C LYS A 158 0.49 9.42 -17.92
N THR A 159 1.83 9.41 -17.92
CA THR A 159 2.63 9.29 -16.70
C THR A 159 3.41 10.57 -16.45
N LYS A 160 3.55 10.95 -15.18
CA LYS A 160 4.44 12.04 -14.76
C LYS A 160 5.70 11.41 -14.16
N VAL A 161 6.82 11.56 -14.84
CA VAL A 161 8.09 10.99 -14.39
C VAL A 161 8.88 12.04 -13.63
N SER A 162 9.26 11.73 -12.41
CA SER A 162 10.13 12.53 -11.57
C SER A 162 11.33 11.70 -11.10
N ARG A 163 12.42 12.36 -10.74
CA ARG A 163 13.63 11.70 -10.22
C ARG A 163 13.35 11.22 -8.79
N ASN A 164 13.56 9.93 -8.53
CA ASN A 164 13.43 9.36 -7.19
C ASN A 164 14.71 9.64 -6.38
N VAL A 165 14.76 10.80 -5.76
CA VAL A 165 15.83 11.18 -4.85
C VAL A 165 15.44 10.73 -3.45
N VAL A 166 16.23 9.86 -2.86
CA VAL A 166 16.11 9.46 -1.46
C VAL A 166 17.11 10.29 -0.69
N SER A 167 16.64 11.37 -0.05
CA SER A 167 17.45 12.06 0.93
C SER A 167 17.57 11.15 2.17
N VAL A 168 18.77 10.63 2.39
CA VAL A 168 19.04 9.76 3.55
C VAL A 168 19.41 10.60 4.78
N ASP A 169 19.11 11.91 4.75
CA ASP A 169 19.65 12.88 5.69
C ASP A 169 18.75 13.26 6.87
N ARG A 170 17.90 12.35 7.28
CA ARG A 170 17.61 12.35 8.71
C ARG A 170 18.49 11.29 9.36
N HIS A 171 19.58 11.75 9.94
CA HIS A 171 20.49 10.93 10.69
C HIS A 171 19.69 9.99 11.61
N VAL A 172 20.09 8.74 11.69
CA VAL A 172 19.57 7.79 12.69
C VAL A 172 19.59 8.44 14.07
N SER A 173 20.60 9.28 14.36
CA SER A 173 20.69 10.14 15.55
C SER A 173 19.50 11.11 15.72
N GLU A 174 18.96 11.70 14.66
CA GLU A 174 17.82 12.61 14.75
C GLU A 174 16.52 11.86 15.04
N TYR A 175 16.35 10.68 14.45
CA TYR A 175 15.23 9.79 14.80
C TYR A 175 15.33 9.29 16.24
N VAL A 176 16.52 8.90 16.69
CA VAL A 176 16.76 8.47 18.08
C VAL A 176 16.46 9.63 19.04
N ARG A 177 16.90 10.83 18.73
CA ARG A 177 16.60 12.04 19.52
C ARG A 177 15.10 12.32 19.57
N THR A 178 14.41 12.31 18.42
CA THR A 178 12.97 12.52 18.36
C THR A 178 12.19 11.45 19.12
N ILE A 179 12.59 10.19 19.03
CA ILE A 179 11.99 9.09 19.80
C ILE A 179 12.19 9.32 21.31
N TYR A 180 13.37 9.76 21.72
CA TYR A 180 13.65 10.06 23.11
C TYR A 180 12.80 11.22 23.63
N GLU A 181 12.70 12.33 22.88
CA GLU A 181 11.87 13.48 23.23
C GLU A 181 10.37 13.12 23.30
N LEU A 182 9.89 12.31 22.36
CA LEU A 182 8.51 11.83 22.37
C LEU A 182 8.23 10.91 23.57
N ARG A 183 9.14 10.02 23.90
CA ARG A 183 9.01 9.17 25.10
C ARG A 183 8.96 9.97 26.38
N GLN A 184 9.76 11.03 26.50
CA GLN A 184 9.70 11.93 27.65
C GLN A 184 8.36 12.65 27.73
N LYS A 185 7.85 13.20 26.62
CA LYS A 185 6.54 13.84 26.57
C LYS A 185 5.41 12.89 26.97
N VAL A 186 5.43 11.66 26.47
CA VAL A 186 4.46 10.62 26.86
C VAL A 186 4.50 10.33 28.35
N SER A 187 5.70 10.20 28.95
CA SER A 187 5.85 9.99 30.37
C SER A 187 5.30 11.14 31.23
N ILE A 188 5.57 12.38 30.81
CA ILE A 188 5.05 13.57 31.48
C ILE A 188 3.51 13.63 31.40
N LEU A 189 2.95 13.37 30.22
CA LEU A 189 1.50 13.35 30.04
C LEU A 189 0.82 12.23 30.85
N GLN A 190 1.43 11.05 30.91
CA GLN A 190 0.92 9.96 31.74
C GLN A 190 0.91 10.30 33.23
N LYS A 191 1.95 10.98 33.73
CA LYS A 191 1.99 11.48 35.12
C LYS A 191 0.88 12.49 35.39
N ARG A 192 0.69 13.46 34.45
CA ARG A 192 -0.40 14.46 34.58
C ARG A 192 -1.77 13.79 34.63
N ILE A 193 -2.05 12.85 33.71
CA ILE A 193 -3.31 12.12 33.69
C ILE A 193 -3.53 11.36 34.99
N ALA A 194 -2.48 10.74 35.56
CA ALA A 194 -2.55 10.04 36.83
C ALA A 194 -2.82 11.00 38.00
N GLU A 195 -2.24 12.18 38.00
CA GLU A 195 -2.48 13.22 39.00
C GLU A 195 -3.89 13.80 38.90
N GLU A 196 -4.33 14.16 37.70
CA GLU A 196 -5.69 14.64 37.47
C GLU A 196 -6.76 13.60 37.84
N SER A 197 -6.50 12.33 37.53
CA SER A 197 -7.42 11.24 37.90
C SER A 197 -7.52 11.06 39.42
N LYS A 198 -6.41 11.21 40.16
CA LYS A 198 -6.39 11.20 41.63
C LYS A 198 -7.16 12.40 42.22
N GLN A 199 -6.95 13.61 41.65
CA GLN A 199 -7.69 14.80 42.11
C GLN A 199 -9.19 14.68 41.80
N LEU A 200 -9.58 14.13 40.68
CA LEU A 200 -10.98 13.85 40.35
C LEU A 200 -11.61 12.83 41.30
N ALA A 201 -10.89 11.79 41.69
CA ALA A 201 -11.35 10.83 42.64
C ALA A 201 -11.54 11.45 44.05
N LEU A 202 -10.56 12.26 44.49
CA LEU A 202 -10.63 12.98 45.76
C LEU A 202 -11.81 13.95 45.79
N ASN A 203 -12.00 14.74 44.72
CA ASN A 203 -13.13 15.67 44.61
C ASN A 203 -14.49 14.97 44.57
N LYS A 204 -14.57 13.75 44.01
CA LYS A 204 -15.79 12.91 44.09
C LYS A 204 -16.08 12.43 45.50
N GLU A 205 -15.06 12.08 46.26
CA GLU A 205 -15.22 11.67 47.68
C GLU A 205 -15.64 12.86 48.54
N VAL A 206 -14.99 14.01 48.40
CA VAL A 206 -15.36 15.25 49.11
C VAL A 206 -16.82 15.64 48.82
N ARG A 207 -17.26 15.57 47.54
CA ARG A 207 -18.68 15.82 47.18
C ARG A 207 -19.64 14.82 47.82
N LYS A 208 -19.26 13.52 47.94
CA LYS A 208 -20.08 12.51 48.62
C LYS A 208 -20.21 12.77 50.12
N ILE A 209 -19.11 13.20 50.77
CA ILE A 209 -19.10 13.53 52.20
C ILE A 209 -19.99 14.75 52.45
N SER A 210 -19.77 15.85 51.69
CA SER A 210 -20.60 17.06 51.77
C SER A 210 -22.09 16.78 51.57
N SER A 211 -22.43 15.96 50.56
CA SER A 211 -23.84 15.55 50.32
C SER A 211 -24.45 14.74 51.46
N ARG A 212 -23.64 13.92 52.19
CA ARG A 212 -24.08 13.17 53.36
C ARG A 212 -24.29 14.09 54.55
N GLU A 213 -23.38 15.05 54.76
CA GLU A 213 -23.50 16.05 55.84
C GLU A 213 -24.74 16.92 55.68
N ILE A 214 -25.03 17.40 54.47
CA ILE A 214 -26.25 18.14 54.17
C ILE A 214 -27.50 17.33 54.49
N LYS A 215 -27.55 16.08 54.05
CA LYS A 215 -28.70 15.20 54.38
C LYS A 215 -28.85 14.94 55.87
N MET A 216 -27.75 14.82 56.63
CA MET A 216 -27.81 14.68 58.09
C MET A 216 -28.30 15.96 58.76
N LEU A 217 -27.89 17.11 58.29
CA LEU A 217 -28.38 18.40 58.81
C LEU A 217 -29.88 18.58 58.55
N ASP A 218 -30.35 18.25 57.37
CA ASP A 218 -31.78 18.29 57.00
C ASP A 218 -32.59 17.33 57.88
N ALA A 219 -32.14 16.11 58.08
CA ALA A 219 -32.79 15.14 58.93
C ALA A 219 -32.85 15.58 60.40
N ARG A 220 -31.77 16.24 60.86
CA ARG A 220 -31.67 16.78 62.23
C ARG A 220 -32.64 17.95 62.44
N SER A 221 -32.81 18.85 61.40
CA SER A 221 -33.75 19.96 61.43
C SER A 221 -35.19 19.47 61.43
N MET A 222 -35.50 18.44 60.62
CA MET A 222 -36.84 17.80 60.60
C MET A 222 -37.20 17.18 61.94
N LEU A 223 -36.28 16.46 62.59
CA LEU A 223 -36.49 15.90 63.90
C LEU A 223 -36.72 16.99 64.96
N LYS A 224 -35.96 18.08 64.92
CA LYS A 224 -36.14 19.21 65.85
C LYS A 224 -37.53 19.84 65.69
N ASN A 225 -37.95 20.13 64.42
CA ASN A 225 -39.26 20.70 64.15
C ASN A 225 -40.44 19.77 64.56
N SER A 226 -40.27 18.43 64.45
CA SER A 226 -41.27 17.48 64.90
C SER A 226 -41.35 17.35 66.43
N PHE A 227 -40.25 17.62 67.17
CA PHE A 227 -40.24 17.68 68.63
C PHE A 227 -40.81 18.96 69.17
N ASP A 228 -40.58 20.09 68.51
CA ASP A 228 -41.14 21.37 68.96
C ASP A 228 -42.62 21.46 68.64
N GLY A 229 -43.15 20.85 67.54
CA GLY A 229 -44.57 20.75 67.20
C GLY A 229 -45.42 19.76 68.03
N SER A 230 -44.80 18.97 68.90
CA SER A 230 -45.50 18.03 69.81
C SER A 230 -45.65 18.53 71.28
N ARG A 231 -45.34 19.88 71.49
CA ARG A 231 -45.40 20.53 72.80
C ARG A 231 -46.54 21.54 72.93
N ASP A 232 -47.31 21.69 71.88
CA ASP A 232 -48.57 22.43 71.91
C ASP A 232 -49.75 21.41 71.87
#